data_e782412c3c611647a1e822e9948ced3d
#
_entry.id   e782412c3c611647a1e822e9948ced3d
#
_cell.length_a   1.000
_cell.length_b   1.000
_cell.length_c   1.000
_cell.angle_alpha   90.00
_cell.angle_beta   90.00
_cell.angle_gamma   90.00
#
_symmetry.space_group_name_H-M   'P 1'
#
loop_
_entity.id
_entity.type
_entity.pdbx_description
1 polymer ?
#
loop_
_entity_poly.entity_id
_entity_poly.type
_entity_poly.pdbx_seq_one_letter_code
_entity_poly.pdbx_strand_id
1 'polypeptide(L)'
;MDHKSRKDKFKRAKGDVRSTKQYILYVEGRNTEKSYLDLLKKANCKIMPVTVKGHGISQCVDFVNESENAWRTLPQEEKQKYSKRWLVFDADGRADFADGIRLARKKGFGVVFSNMCIEYWFLLHFQDQDGSPIPMIGDSHSKAQIQAINKHLGTYNKKAIVPVALYDADSKTVGEDFFELMLADDPVTHQSRIVTAFERAKSIHEHKLAIGTEFNESVTTMYQLLFALGVIEKKKGGGFSLYRK
;
A
#
# COMPACT_ATOMS: atom_id res chain seq x y z
N MET A 1 54.39 -15.94 34.11
CA MET A 1 53.42 -14.84 34.02
C MET A 1 52.86 -14.84 32.61
N ASP A 2 51.65 -15.35 32.51
CA ASP A 2 50.99 -15.65 31.21
C ASP A 2 50.37 -14.41 30.58
N HIS A 3 50.87 -14.03 29.44
CA HIS A 3 50.21 -13.06 28.55
C HIS A 3 49.05 -13.72 27.78
N LYS A 4 47.89 -13.91 28.43
CA LYS A 4 46.68 -14.27 27.72
C LYS A 4 46.18 -13.09 26.89
N SER A 5 46.22 -13.30 25.61
CA SER A 5 45.83 -12.43 24.51
C SER A 5 44.39 -11.88 24.66
N ARG A 6 44.24 -10.54 24.53
CA ARG A 6 43.00 -9.76 24.54
C ARG A 6 42.15 -9.93 23.26
N LYS A 7 42.25 -11.03 22.51
CA LYS A 7 41.60 -11.19 21.19
C LYS A 7 40.20 -11.80 21.20
N ASP A 8 39.58 -12.15 22.32
CA ASP A 8 38.31 -12.87 22.35
C ASP A 8 37.06 -12.06 22.78
N LYS A 9 37.11 -10.72 22.74
CA LYS A 9 35.98 -9.89 23.20
C LYS A 9 35.14 -9.24 22.13
N PHE A 10 35.26 -9.63 20.85
CA PHE A 10 34.39 -9.15 19.80
C PHE A 10 33.74 -10.30 19.01
N LYS A 11 33.09 -11.26 19.69
CA LYS A 11 31.98 -11.98 19.06
C LYS A 11 30.83 -11.00 18.95
N ARG A 12 30.73 -10.32 17.80
CA ARG A 12 29.51 -9.64 17.40
C ARG A 12 28.39 -10.66 17.53
N ALA A 13 27.40 -10.37 18.41
CA ALA A 13 26.13 -11.06 18.38
C ALA A 13 25.69 -11.08 16.91
N LYS A 14 25.33 -12.27 16.39
CA LYS A 14 24.69 -12.39 15.08
C LYS A 14 23.43 -11.53 15.15
N GLY A 15 23.54 -10.27 14.74
CA GLY A 15 22.40 -9.42 14.51
C GLY A 15 21.53 -10.17 13.53
N ASP A 16 20.26 -10.22 13.82
CA ASP A 16 19.22 -10.76 12.97
C ASP A 16 19.44 -10.20 11.56
N VAL A 17 19.94 -11.03 10.64
CA VAL A 17 20.15 -10.65 9.24
C VAL A 17 18.75 -10.53 8.66
N ARG A 18 18.12 -9.36 8.87
CA ARG A 18 16.86 -9.01 8.20
C ARG A 18 17.08 -9.31 6.73
N SER A 19 16.27 -10.20 6.19
CA SER A 19 16.33 -10.64 4.81
C SER A 19 16.62 -9.44 3.90
N THR A 20 17.71 -9.49 3.14
CA THR A 20 18.06 -8.48 2.14
C THR A 20 17.12 -8.53 0.93
N LYS A 21 16.28 -9.56 0.86
CA LYS A 21 15.36 -9.79 -0.24
C LYS A 21 14.26 -8.73 -0.29
N GLN A 22 13.95 -8.32 -1.50
CA GLN A 22 12.90 -7.37 -1.81
C GLN A 22 11.54 -8.05 -2.00
N TYR A 23 10.48 -7.27 -2.09
CA TYR A 23 9.18 -7.71 -2.58
C TYR A 23 8.98 -7.19 -4.00
N ILE A 24 8.55 -8.06 -4.92
CA ILE A 24 8.11 -7.64 -6.25
C ILE A 24 6.60 -7.39 -6.22
N LEU A 25 6.18 -6.22 -6.71
CA LEU A 25 4.80 -5.79 -6.72
C LEU A 25 4.37 -5.54 -8.17
N TYR A 26 3.46 -6.34 -8.68
CA TYR A 26 2.85 -6.11 -9.97
C TYR A 26 1.66 -5.18 -9.79
N VAL A 27 1.64 -4.10 -10.57
CA VAL A 27 0.60 -3.08 -10.55
C VAL A 27 -0.02 -2.95 -11.92
N GLU A 28 -1.32 -2.78 -11.98
CA GLU A 28 -2.05 -2.56 -13.20
C GLU A 28 -1.94 -1.09 -13.66
N GLY A 29 -2.15 -0.18 -12.72
CA GLY A 29 -2.11 1.26 -12.97
C GLY A 29 -0.69 1.77 -13.26
N ARG A 30 -0.60 2.72 -14.21
CA ARG A 30 0.68 3.34 -14.58
C ARG A 30 1.02 4.55 -13.73
N ASN A 31 0.03 5.19 -13.15
CA ASN A 31 0.17 6.49 -12.50
C ASN A 31 0.02 6.38 -10.98
N THR A 32 -1.17 6.25 -10.45
CA THR A 32 -1.46 6.39 -9.02
C THR A 32 -0.74 5.35 -8.16
N GLU A 33 -1.01 4.06 -8.41
CA GLU A 33 -0.43 2.97 -7.62
C GLU A 33 1.08 2.96 -7.74
N LYS A 34 1.57 3.13 -8.98
CA LYS A 34 3.00 3.12 -9.24
C LYS A 34 3.72 4.28 -8.55
N SER A 35 3.20 5.53 -8.67
CA SER A 35 3.82 6.69 -8.03
C SER A 35 3.83 6.57 -6.51
N TYR A 36 2.73 6.10 -5.91
CA TYR A 36 2.67 5.84 -4.47
C TYR A 36 3.70 4.79 -4.01
N LEU A 37 3.80 3.67 -4.75
CA LEU A 37 4.75 2.62 -4.42
C LEU A 37 6.21 3.04 -4.67
N ASP A 38 6.47 3.86 -5.69
CA ASP A 38 7.80 4.44 -5.93
C ASP A 38 8.22 5.36 -4.77
N LEU A 39 7.29 6.13 -4.19
CA LEU A 39 7.55 6.94 -3.01
C LEU A 39 7.79 6.07 -1.76
N LEU A 40 7.02 4.99 -1.56
CA LEU A 40 7.31 4.01 -0.52
C LEU A 40 8.70 3.38 -0.68
N LYS A 41 9.12 3.10 -1.92
CA LYS A 41 10.47 2.60 -2.21
C LYS A 41 11.55 3.62 -1.82
N LYS A 42 11.37 4.91 -2.15
CA LYS A 42 12.25 5.99 -1.72
C LYS A 42 12.34 6.10 -0.20
N ALA A 43 11.24 5.88 0.51
CA ALA A 43 11.18 5.83 1.96
C ALA A 43 11.80 4.55 2.58
N ASN A 44 12.70 3.87 1.85
CA ASN A 44 13.43 2.66 2.25
C ASN A 44 12.61 1.37 2.36
N CYS A 45 11.46 1.28 1.73
CA CYS A 45 10.77 0.01 1.60
C CYS A 45 11.46 -0.88 0.55
N LYS A 46 11.75 -2.12 0.89
CA LYS A 46 12.40 -3.09 -0.01
C LYS A 46 11.40 -3.67 -1.01
N ILE A 47 10.92 -2.83 -1.90
CA ILE A 47 9.94 -3.20 -2.93
C ILE A 47 10.45 -2.88 -4.33
N MET A 48 9.95 -3.63 -5.32
CA MET A 48 10.12 -3.39 -6.74
C MET A 48 8.75 -3.33 -7.40
N PRO A 49 8.18 -2.13 -7.61
CA PRO A 49 6.95 -1.95 -8.36
C PRO A 49 7.20 -2.22 -9.85
N VAL A 50 6.39 -3.08 -10.44
CA VAL A 50 6.46 -3.44 -11.86
C VAL A 50 5.09 -3.25 -12.49
N THR A 51 4.99 -2.35 -13.45
CA THR A 51 3.75 -2.19 -14.23
C THR A 51 3.64 -3.35 -15.22
N VAL A 52 2.56 -4.09 -15.15
CA VAL A 52 2.24 -5.12 -16.13
C VAL A 52 1.56 -4.47 -17.32
N LYS A 53 2.17 -4.62 -18.49
CA LYS A 53 1.63 -4.11 -19.76
C LYS A 53 1.07 -5.29 -20.54
N GLY A 54 -0.25 -5.38 -20.63
CA GLY A 54 -0.92 -6.28 -21.56
C GLY A 54 -1.79 -5.50 -22.53
N HIS A 55 -1.77 -5.85 -23.81
CA HIS A 55 -2.83 -5.43 -24.73
C HIS A 55 -4.12 -6.16 -24.31
N GLY A 56 -5.13 -5.39 -23.90
CA GLY A 56 -6.44 -5.96 -23.57
C GLY A 56 -6.61 -6.46 -22.13
N ILE A 57 -5.77 -6.05 -21.17
CA ILE A 57 -6.08 -6.25 -19.76
C ILE A 57 -7.29 -5.39 -19.42
N SER A 58 -8.47 -5.99 -19.51
CA SER A 58 -9.75 -5.38 -19.14
C SER A 58 -10.38 -6.07 -17.93
N GLN A 59 -9.84 -7.22 -17.54
CA GLN A 59 -10.35 -8.08 -16.49
C GLN A 59 -9.31 -8.30 -15.41
N CYS A 60 -9.74 -8.45 -14.16
CA CYS A 60 -8.85 -8.75 -13.05
C CYS A 60 -8.15 -10.11 -13.20
N VAL A 61 -8.85 -11.10 -13.76
CA VAL A 61 -8.29 -12.43 -14.05
C VAL A 61 -7.15 -12.35 -15.07
N ASP A 62 -7.28 -11.51 -16.10
CA ASP A 62 -6.23 -11.31 -17.10
C ASP A 62 -4.99 -10.68 -16.49
N PHE A 63 -5.17 -9.67 -15.62
CA PHE A 63 -4.06 -9.05 -14.89
C PHE A 63 -3.30 -10.07 -14.05
N VAL A 64 -3.99 -10.98 -13.36
CA VAL A 64 -3.34 -12.05 -12.59
C VAL A 64 -2.55 -12.99 -13.48
N ASN A 65 -3.10 -13.38 -14.64
CA ASN A 65 -2.43 -14.28 -15.58
C ASN A 65 -1.18 -13.61 -16.20
N GLU A 66 -1.28 -12.37 -16.62
CA GLU A 66 -0.14 -11.62 -17.16
C GLU A 66 0.95 -11.39 -16.13
N SER A 67 0.58 -11.12 -14.86
CA SER A 67 1.53 -11.02 -13.76
C SER A 67 2.25 -12.34 -13.49
N GLU A 68 1.54 -13.47 -13.56
CA GLU A 68 2.15 -14.79 -13.44
C GLU A 68 3.09 -15.09 -14.62
N ASN A 69 2.71 -14.73 -15.83
CA ASN A 69 3.58 -14.87 -17.01
C ASN A 69 4.84 -14.03 -16.87
N ALA A 70 4.68 -12.74 -16.46
CA ALA A 70 5.82 -11.86 -16.20
C ALA A 70 6.76 -12.42 -15.12
N TRP A 71 6.21 -13.01 -14.07
CA TRP A 71 7.03 -13.72 -13.07
C TRP A 71 7.73 -14.93 -13.63
N ARG A 72 7.03 -15.78 -14.41
CA ARG A 72 7.60 -17.01 -14.97
C ARG A 72 8.76 -16.74 -15.92
N THR A 73 8.70 -15.67 -16.68
CA THR A 73 9.74 -15.26 -17.65
C THR A 73 10.97 -14.65 -17.01
N LEU A 74 10.91 -14.23 -15.74
CA LEU A 74 12.10 -13.73 -15.05
C LEU A 74 13.18 -14.83 -14.93
N PRO A 75 14.46 -14.48 -15.17
CA PRO A 75 15.58 -15.37 -14.88
C PRO A 75 15.57 -15.86 -13.42
N GLN A 76 16.06 -17.07 -13.17
CA GLN A 76 16.08 -17.64 -11.82
C GLN A 76 16.88 -16.79 -10.83
N GLU A 77 17.97 -16.18 -11.28
CA GLU A 77 18.80 -15.26 -10.48
C GLU A 77 18.03 -14.02 -10.05
N GLU A 78 17.19 -13.48 -10.96
CA GLU A 78 16.31 -12.35 -10.61
C GLU A 78 15.25 -12.75 -9.57
N LYS A 79 14.62 -13.92 -9.74
CA LYS A 79 13.61 -14.43 -8.79
C LYS A 79 14.17 -14.57 -7.38
N GLN A 80 15.45 -14.96 -7.26
CA GLN A 80 16.12 -15.12 -5.95
C GLN A 80 16.25 -13.81 -5.16
N LYS A 81 16.16 -12.63 -5.81
CA LYS A 81 16.19 -11.33 -5.15
C LYS A 81 14.91 -11.03 -4.37
N TYR A 82 13.83 -11.74 -4.67
CA TYR A 82 12.52 -11.47 -4.08
C TYR A 82 12.13 -12.58 -3.09
N SER A 83 11.61 -12.15 -1.92
CA SER A 83 11.06 -13.05 -0.91
C SER A 83 9.59 -13.34 -1.11
N LYS A 84 8.87 -12.38 -1.67
CA LYS A 84 7.43 -12.45 -1.95
C LYS A 84 7.08 -11.65 -3.20
N ARG A 85 5.99 -12.07 -3.82
CA ARG A 85 5.36 -11.40 -4.96
C ARG A 85 3.95 -10.99 -4.59
N TRP A 86 3.58 -9.78 -4.97
CA TRP A 86 2.29 -9.19 -4.65
C TRP A 86 1.63 -8.67 -5.92
N LEU A 87 0.31 -8.63 -5.90
CA LEU A 87 -0.53 -7.93 -6.87
C LEU A 87 -1.20 -6.75 -6.18
N VAL A 88 -1.23 -5.62 -6.87
CA VAL A 88 -1.92 -4.40 -6.44
C VAL A 88 -2.89 -4.01 -7.55
N PHE A 89 -4.18 -4.04 -7.29
CA PHE A 89 -5.19 -3.69 -8.27
C PHE A 89 -6.45 -3.09 -7.66
N ASP A 90 -7.12 -2.31 -8.47
CA ASP A 90 -8.38 -1.68 -8.15
C ASP A 90 -9.55 -2.48 -8.74
N ALA A 91 -10.70 -2.42 -8.11
CA ALA A 91 -11.89 -3.09 -8.60
C ALA A 91 -12.45 -2.43 -9.88
N ASP A 92 -12.45 -1.11 -9.94
CA ASP A 92 -12.97 -0.29 -11.04
C ASP A 92 -14.34 -0.78 -11.58
N GLY A 93 -15.19 -1.32 -10.69
CA GLY A 93 -16.50 -1.85 -11.05
C GLY A 93 -16.47 -3.16 -11.86
N ARG A 94 -15.33 -3.85 -11.95
CA ARG A 94 -15.20 -5.09 -12.76
C ARG A 94 -15.91 -6.26 -12.13
N ALA A 95 -16.68 -6.97 -12.93
CA ALA A 95 -17.48 -8.10 -12.48
C ALA A 95 -16.64 -9.30 -12.00
N ASP A 96 -15.43 -9.49 -12.55
CA ASP A 96 -14.51 -10.59 -12.21
C ASP A 96 -13.54 -10.27 -11.06
N PHE A 97 -13.75 -9.15 -10.35
CA PHE A 97 -12.85 -8.70 -9.28
C PHE A 97 -12.61 -9.76 -8.20
N ALA A 98 -13.68 -10.35 -7.68
CA ALA A 98 -13.58 -11.39 -6.67
C ALA A 98 -12.86 -12.66 -7.18
N ASP A 99 -13.08 -13.01 -8.45
CA ASP A 99 -12.42 -14.16 -9.09
C ASP A 99 -10.94 -13.89 -9.32
N GLY A 100 -10.58 -12.67 -9.72
CA GLY A 100 -9.19 -12.23 -9.82
C GLY A 100 -8.44 -12.37 -8.47
N ILE A 101 -9.05 -11.92 -7.37
CA ILE A 101 -8.46 -12.05 -6.02
C ILE A 101 -8.29 -13.53 -5.65
N ARG A 102 -9.31 -14.37 -5.84
CA ARG A 102 -9.22 -15.80 -5.54
C ARG A 102 -8.13 -16.49 -6.37
N LEU A 103 -8.05 -16.16 -7.65
CA LEU A 103 -7.01 -16.69 -8.55
C LEU A 103 -5.61 -16.26 -8.12
N ALA A 104 -5.42 -14.99 -7.77
CA ALA A 104 -4.15 -14.46 -7.29
C ALA A 104 -3.67 -15.19 -6.02
N ARG A 105 -4.56 -15.33 -5.05
CA ARG A 105 -4.30 -16.08 -3.81
C ARG A 105 -3.93 -17.55 -4.11
N LYS A 106 -4.68 -18.22 -5.02
CA LYS A 106 -4.41 -19.60 -5.46
C LYS A 106 -3.02 -19.74 -6.12
N LYS A 107 -2.58 -18.72 -6.86
CA LYS A 107 -1.24 -18.67 -7.48
C LYS A 107 -0.12 -18.28 -6.50
N GLY A 108 -0.43 -18.04 -5.22
CA GLY A 108 0.54 -17.72 -4.17
C GLY A 108 1.02 -16.27 -4.20
N PHE A 109 0.28 -15.35 -4.79
CA PHE A 109 0.51 -13.93 -4.63
C PHE A 109 -0.02 -13.43 -3.28
N GLY A 110 0.69 -12.48 -2.66
CA GLY A 110 0.06 -11.53 -1.77
C GLY A 110 -0.85 -10.62 -2.59
N VAL A 111 -1.97 -10.22 -2.02
CA VAL A 111 -2.94 -9.42 -2.76
C VAL A 111 -3.23 -8.14 -1.99
N VAL A 112 -3.08 -7.03 -2.67
CA VAL A 112 -3.59 -5.72 -2.26
C VAL A 112 -4.68 -5.34 -3.24
N PHE A 113 -5.81 -4.99 -2.71
CA PHE A 113 -6.88 -4.46 -3.51
C PHE A 113 -7.52 -3.23 -2.87
N SER A 114 -8.07 -2.36 -3.68
CA SER A 114 -8.98 -1.30 -3.28
C SER A 114 -10.27 -1.44 -4.09
N ASN A 115 -11.37 -1.59 -3.40
CA ASN A 115 -12.67 -1.56 -4.02
C ASN A 115 -13.23 -0.15 -3.85
N MET A 116 -13.32 0.49 -4.78
CA MET A 116 -13.35 0.95 -6.14
C MET A 116 -11.97 1.36 -6.68
N CYS A 117 -11.19 2.17 -5.93
CA CYS A 117 -9.94 2.75 -6.37
C CYS A 117 -8.97 3.00 -5.19
N ILE A 118 -7.69 3.14 -5.50
CA ILE A 118 -6.64 3.39 -4.48
C ILE A 118 -6.83 4.73 -3.74
N GLU A 119 -7.54 5.70 -4.34
CA GLU A 119 -7.83 6.98 -3.69
C GLU A 119 -8.65 6.79 -2.41
N TYR A 120 -9.37 5.69 -2.27
CA TYR A 120 -10.01 5.34 -1.00
C TYR A 120 -8.97 5.13 0.12
N TRP A 121 -7.84 4.49 -0.18
CA TRP A 121 -6.72 4.39 0.76
C TRP A 121 -6.19 5.76 1.16
N PHE A 122 -6.03 6.69 0.22
CA PHE A 122 -5.56 8.04 0.54
C PHE A 122 -6.56 8.81 1.39
N LEU A 123 -7.85 8.67 1.14
CA LEU A 123 -8.90 9.31 1.92
C LEU A 123 -8.87 8.89 3.39
N LEU A 124 -8.58 7.63 3.68
CA LEU A 124 -8.51 7.11 5.05
C LEU A 124 -7.44 7.79 5.93
N HIS A 125 -6.47 8.48 5.34
CA HIS A 125 -5.48 9.28 6.10
C HIS A 125 -6.09 10.54 6.73
N PHE A 126 -7.17 11.04 6.17
CA PHE A 126 -7.74 12.35 6.51
C PHE A 126 -9.15 12.27 7.06
N GLN A 127 -9.91 11.26 6.70
CA GLN A 127 -11.33 11.15 7.01
C GLN A 127 -11.67 9.77 7.55
N ASP A 128 -12.48 9.75 8.61
CA ASP A 128 -13.08 8.52 9.11
C ASP A 128 -14.13 8.00 8.13
N GLN A 129 -14.19 6.68 7.98
CA GLN A 129 -15.10 5.98 7.10
C GLN A 129 -15.63 4.74 7.82
N ASP A 130 -16.87 4.41 7.58
CA ASP A 130 -17.54 3.20 8.14
C ASP A 130 -17.60 2.02 7.17
N GLY A 131 -17.02 2.18 5.97
CA GLY A 131 -17.08 1.18 4.91
C GLY A 131 -18.36 1.22 4.09
N SER A 132 -19.22 2.22 4.28
CA SER A 132 -20.38 2.45 3.40
C SER A 132 -19.94 2.85 2.01
N PRO A 133 -20.73 2.50 0.96
CA PRO A 133 -20.43 2.89 -0.41
C PRO A 133 -20.31 4.42 -0.58
N ILE A 134 -19.27 4.84 -1.29
CA ILE A 134 -19.10 6.24 -1.67
C ILE A 134 -19.73 6.44 -3.05
N PRO A 135 -20.72 7.34 -3.18
CA PRO A 135 -21.40 7.55 -4.45
C PRO A 135 -20.43 7.98 -5.56
N MET A 136 -20.60 7.43 -6.75
CA MET A 136 -19.87 7.87 -7.94
C MET A 136 -20.30 9.28 -8.34
N ILE A 137 -19.37 10.03 -8.92
CA ILE A 137 -19.65 11.35 -9.54
C ILE A 137 -19.44 11.20 -11.04
N GLY A 138 -20.56 11.20 -11.79
CA GLY A 138 -20.56 10.82 -13.20
C GLY A 138 -20.11 9.36 -13.35
N ASP A 139 -19.27 9.08 -14.34
CA ASP A 139 -18.74 7.74 -14.61
C ASP A 139 -17.39 7.46 -13.90
N SER A 140 -17.01 8.30 -12.93
CA SER A 140 -15.71 8.18 -12.28
C SER A 140 -15.80 7.53 -10.90
N HIS A 141 -15.10 6.44 -10.70
CA HIS A 141 -14.97 5.72 -9.43
C HIS A 141 -14.10 6.46 -8.39
N SER A 142 -13.23 7.37 -8.82
CA SER A 142 -12.28 8.06 -7.94
C SER A 142 -12.65 9.52 -7.64
N LYS A 143 -13.54 10.14 -8.40
CA LYS A 143 -13.81 11.59 -8.34
C LYS A 143 -14.32 12.06 -6.97
N ALA A 144 -15.18 11.29 -6.33
CA ALA A 144 -15.71 11.63 -5.01
C ALA A 144 -14.61 11.61 -3.94
N GLN A 145 -13.75 10.58 -3.96
CA GLN A 145 -12.61 10.45 -3.06
C GLN A 145 -11.61 11.60 -3.27
N ILE A 146 -11.29 11.92 -4.52
CA ILE A 146 -10.38 13.02 -4.88
C ILE A 146 -10.93 14.35 -4.39
N GLN A 147 -12.23 14.62 -4.57
CA GLN A 147 -12.86 15.83 -4.06
C GLN A 147 -12.79 15.94 -2.52
N ALA A 148 -13.03 14.82 -1.82
CA ALA A 148 -12.92 14.76 -0.38
C ALA A 148 -11.48 15.00 0.09
N ILE A 149 -10.48 14.35 -0.54
CA ILE A 149 -9.05 14.56 -0.27
C ILE A 149 -8.71 16.04 -0.47
N ASN A 150 -9.06 16.63 -1.61
CA ASN A 150 -8.74 18.01 -1.93
C ASN A 150 -9.42 19.03 -0.99
N LYS A 151 -10.61 18.71 -0.47
CA LYS A 151 -11.24 19.50 0.59
C LYS A 151 -10.40 19.52 1.87
N HIS A 152 -9.84 18.35 2.26
CA HIS A 152 -8.93 18.27 3.42
C HIS A 152 -7.63 19.02 3.18
N LEU A 153 -7.02 18.87 1.99
CA LEU A 153 -5.79 19.60 1.60
C LEU A 153 -6.04 21.11 1.59
N GLY A 154 -7.17 21.59 1.06
CA GLY A 154 -7.54 23.00 1.08
C GLY A 154 -7.71 23.55 2.50
N THR A 155 -8.23 22.75 3.44
CA THR A 155 -8.33 23.12 4.85
C THR A 155 -6.97 23.14 5.54
N TYR A 156 -6.13 22.16 5.27
CA TYR A 156 -4.75 22.10 5.76
C TYR A 156 -3.95 23.31 5.27
N ASN A 157 -4.01 23.62 3.98
CA ASN A 157 -3.24 24.69 3.34
C ASN A 157 -3.56 26.10 3.89
N LYS A 158 -4.76 26.31 4.42
CA LYS A 158 -5.10 27.59 5.09
C LYS A 158 -4.26 27.89 6.33
N LYS A 159 -3.66 26.87 6.93
CA LYS A 159 -2.88 26.96 8.17
C LYS A 159 -1.42 26.54 7.98
N ALA A 160 -1.07 25.93 6.86
CA ALA A 160 0.26 25.41 6.59
C ALA A 160 1.22 26.54 6.23
N ILE A 161 2.46 26.45 6.73
CA ILE A 161 3.57 27.33 6.33
C ILE A 161 3.97 27.01 4.89
N VAL A 162 3.99 25.71 4.55
CA VAL A 162 4.24 25.23 3.19
C VAL A 162 2.98 24.49 2.73
N PRO A 163 2.25 25.02 1.74
CA PRO A 163 1.07 24.35 1.22
C PRO A 163 1.43 23.09 0.43
N VAL A 164 0.56 22.10 0.51
CA VAL A 164 0.62 20.87 -0.28
C VAL A 164 -0.19 21.05 -1.55
N ALA A 165 0.32 20.62 -2.69
CA ALA A 165 -0.42 20.65 -3.94
C ALA A 165 -1.71 19.82 -3.85
N LEU A 166 -2.78 20.30 -4.48
CA LEU A 166 -4.01 19.51 -4.57
C LEU A 166 -3.74 18.24 -5.40
N TYR A 167 -4.39 17.15 -5.01
CA TYR A 167 -4.29 15.91 -5.77
C TYR A 167 -4.98 16.09 -7.12
N ASP A 168 -4.21 15.92 -8.20
CA ASP A 168 -4.68 16.14 -9.56
C ASP A 168 -5.42 14.92 -10.10
N ALA A 169 -6.68 15.14 -10.46
CA ALA A 169 -7.56 14.09 -10.98
C ALA A 169 -7.16 13.60 -12.39
N ASP A 170 -6.45 14.42 -13.16
CA ASP A 170 -6.07 14.12 -14.55
C ASP A 170 -4.75 13.34 -14.60
N SER A 171 -3.72 13.81 -13.91
CA SER A 171 -2.44 13.10 -13.85
C SER A 171 -2.49 11.86 -12.98
N LYS A 172 -3.35 11.88 -11.95
CA LYS A 172 -3.46 10.81 -10.94
C LYS A 172 -2.10 10.40 -10.38
N THR A 173 -1.20 11.37 -10.20
CA THR A 173 0.15 11.13 -9.68
C THR A 173 0.24 11.58 -8.24
N VAL A 174 0.76 10.74 -7.37
CA VAL A 174 1.02 11.09 -5.97
C VAL A 174 2.29 11.94 -5.90
N GLY A 175 2.16 13.20 -5.49
CA GLY A 175 3.28 14.10 -5.25
C GLY A 175 4.03 13.77 -3.95
N GLU A 176 5.32 14.15 -3.86
CA GLU A 176 6.15 13.91 -2.67
C GLU A 176 5.58 14.63 -1.43
N ASP A 177 5.15 15.89 -1.59
CA ASP A 177 4.54 16.70 -0.54
C ASP A 177 3.24 16.07 0.04
N PHE A 178 2.40 15.56 -0.85
CA PHE A 178 1.18 14.83 -0.45
C PHE A 178 1.52 13.51 0.26
N PHE A 179 2.50 12.78 -0.24
CA PHE A 179 2.98 11.55 0.40
C PHE A 179 3.56 11.83 1.80
N GLU A 180 4.39 12.87 1.94
CA GLU A 180 4.94 13.27 3.23
C GLU A 180 3.85 13.68 4.22
N LEU A 181 2.80 14.38 3.74
CA LEU A 181 1.65 14.72 4.58
C LEU A 181 0.91 13.46 5.08
N MET A 182 0.79 12.42 4.24
CA MET A 182 0.22 11.14 4.67
C MET A 182 1.06 10.44 5.75
N LEU A 183 2.38 10.64 5.76
CA LEU A 183 3.27 10.09 6.79
C LEU A 183 3.32 10.95 8.06
N ALA A 184 3.03 12.25 7.96
CA ALA A 184 3.13 13.19 9.06
C ALA A 184 2.13 12.89 10.18
N ASP A 185 2.49 13.31 11.40
CA ASP A 185 1.59 13.21 12.54
C ASP A 185 0.42 14.21 12.37
N ASP A 186 -0.77 13.79 12.72
CA ASP A 186 -1.93 14.66 12.75
C ASP A 186 -1.83 15.61 13.97
N PRO A 187 -2.03 16.93 13.80
CA PRO A 187 -1.82 17.91 14.87
C PRO A 187 -2.84 17.79 16.01
N VAL A 188 -3.96 17.11 15.80
CA VAL A 188 -5.01 16.94 16.81
C VAL A 188 -4.82 15.62 17.58
N THR A 189 -4.60 14.51 16.85
CA THR A 189 -4.49 13.19 17.47
C THR A 189 -3.06 12.84 17.87
N HIS A 190 -2.06 13.57 17.36
CA HIS A 190 -0.63 13.29 17.52
C HIS A 190 -0.22 11.89 17.04
N GLN A 191 -1.04 11.26 16.20
CA GLN A 191 -0.77 9.98 15.56
C GLN A 191 -0.41 10.21 14.09
N SER A 192 0.55 9.46 13.58
CA SER A 192 0.87 9.48 12.15
C SER A 192 -0.36 9.09 11.32
N ARG A 193 -0.69 9.89 10.30
CA ARG A 193 -1.87 9.67 9.46
C ARG A 193 -1.87 8.31 8.78
N ILE A 194 -0.70 7.78 8.40
CA ILE A 194 -0.61 6.44 7.80
C ILE A 194 -0.97 5.34 8.81
N VAL A 195 -0.69 5.53 10.11
CA VAL A 195 -1.12 4.61 11.17
C VAL A 195 -2.64 4.68 11.35
N THR A 196 -3.20 5.88 11.34
CA THR A 196 -4.66 6.08 11.38
C THR A 196 -5.34 5.42 10.19
N ALA A 197 -4.82 5.63 8.97
CA ALA A 197 -5.35 4.98 7.76
C ALA A 197 -5.24 3.44 7.82
N PHE A 198 -4.13 2.94 8.36
CA PHE A 198 -3.92 1.50 8.58
C PHE A 198 -5.00 0.91 9.51
N GLU A 199 -5.24 1.55 10.65
CA GLU A 199 -6.22 1.07 11.64
C GLU A 199 -7.65 1.12 11.09
N ARG A 200 -8.02 2.21 10.39
CA ARG A 200 -9.30 2.36 9.70
C ARG A 200 -9.52 1.28 8.64
N ALA A 201 -8.57 1.13 7.71
CA ALA A 201 -8.64 0.14 6.66
C ALA A 201 -8.76 -1.29 7.21
N LYS A 202 -7.96 -1.59 8.25
CA LYS A 202 -7.98 -2.89 8.93
C LYS A 202 -9.35 -3.15 9.56
N SER A 203 -9.88 -2.21 10.32
CA SER A 203 -11.18 -2.33 11.00
C SER A 203 -12.32 -2.55 10.00
N ILE A 204 -12.37 -1.75 8.94
CA ILE A 204 -13.40 -1.87 7.89
C ILE A 204 -13.30 -3.23 7.19
N HIS A 205 -12.10 -3.63 6.77
CA HIS A 205 -11.91 -4.91 6.07
C HIS A 205 -12.27 -6.11 6.96
N GLU A 206 -11.82 -6.13 8.23
CA GLU A 206 -12.13 -7.20 9.17
C GLU A 206 -13.64 -7.30 9.45
N HIS A 207 -14.33 -6.17 9.58
CA HIS A 207 -15.78 -6.16 9.72
C HIS A 207 -16.46 -6.73 8.48
N LYS A 208 -16.11 -6.27 7.29
CA LYS A 208 -16.71 -6.77 6.03
C LYS A 208 -16.37 -8.23 5.76
N LEU A 209 -15.20 -8.69 6.13
CA LEU A 209 -14.83 -10.10 6.05
C LEU A 209 -15.71 -10.95 6.97
N ALA A 210 -15.96 -10.50 8.21
CA ALA A 210 -16.78 -11.20 9.18
C ALA A 210 -18.25 -11.37 8.72
N ILE A 211 -18.76 -10.42 7.94
CA ILE A 211 -20.14 -10.48 7.39
C ILE A 211 -20.21 -10.96 5.93
N GLY A 212 -19.09 -11.46 5.37
CA GLY A 212 -19.04 -12.03 4.03
C GLY A 212 -19.15 -11.02 2.87
N THR A 213 -18.83 -9.75 3.13
CA THR A 213 -18.90 -8.66 2.13
C THR A 213 -17.54 -8.03 1.83
N GLU A 214 -16.46 -8.78 1.97
CA GLU A 214 -15.08 -8.28 1.81
C GLU A 214 -14.79 -7.68 0.43
N PHE A 215 -15.56 -8.06 -0.59
CA PHE A 215 -15.40 -7.57 -1.96
C PHE A 215 -16.38 -6.45 -2.33
N ASN A 216 -17.16 -5.98 -1.38
CA ASN A 216 -18.05 -4.86 -1.61
C ASN A 216 -17.27 -3.53 -1.50
N GLU A 217 -17.87 -2.46 -2.01
CA GLU A 217 -17.27 -1.13 -2.05
C GLU A 217 -16.72 -0.64 -0.71
N SER A 218 -15.83 0.31 -0.81
CA SER A 218 -15.18 0.99 0.34
C SER A 218 -14.38 0.05 1.24
N VAL A 219 -13.56 -0.80 0.60
CA VAL A 219 -12.57 -1.66 1.26
C VAL A 219 -11.21 -1.47 0.60
N THR A 220 -10.16 -1.41 1.39
CA THR A 220 -8.79 -1.54 0.89
C THR A 220 -7.97 -2.45 1.80
N THR A 221 -7.11 -3.25 1.21
CA THR A 221 -6.16 -4.12 1.93
C THR A 221 -4.72 -3.61 1.90
N MET A 222 -4.51 -2.34 1.55
CA MET A 222 -3.18 -1.71 1.54
C MET A 222 -2.46 -1.86 2.90
N TYR A 223 -3.20 -1.87 3.99
CA TYR A 223 -2.67 -2.07 5.34
C TYR A 223 -1.91 -3.41 5.49
N GLN A 224 -2.31 -4.47 4.78
CA GLN A 224 -1.63 -5.77 4.81
C GLN A 224 -0.24 -5.69 4.18
N LEU A 225 -0.10 -4.94 3.09
CA LEU A 225 1.19 -4.71 2.45
C LEU A 225 2.12 -3.91 3.37
N LEU A 226 1.64 -2.80 3.95
CA LEU A 226 2.43 -1.97 4.86
C LEU A 226 2.92 -2.75 6.08
N PHE A 227 2.09 -3.62 6.63
CA PHE A 227 2.48 -4.50 7.72
C PHE A 227 3.52 -5.54 7.28
N ALA A 228 3.31 -6.18 6.13
CA ALA A 228 4.25 -7.15 5.58
C ALA A 228 5.63 -6.54 5.24
N LEU A 229 5.65 -5.28 4.84
CA LEU A 229 6.87 -4.51 4.57
C LEU A 229 7.58 -4.02 5.85
N GLY A 230 6.93 -4.10 7.00
CA GLY A 230 7.43 -3.53 8.25
C GLY A 230 7.42 -2.00 8.26
N VAL A 231 6.59 -1.37 7.45
CA VAL A 231 6.34 0.09 7.50
C VAL A 231 5.54 0.41 8.76
N ILE A 232 4.61 -0.46 9.09
CA ILE A 232 3.81 -0.40 10.31
C ILE A 232 4.16 -1.61 11.18
N GLU A 233 4.41 -1.36 12.45
CA GLU A 233 4.76 -2.40 13.44
C GLU A 233 3.75 -2.41 14.59
N LYS A 234 3.54 -3.60 15.17
CA LYS A 234 2.73 -3.76 16.38
C LYS A 234 3.54 -3.33 17.61
N LYS A 235 3.01 -2.44 18.43
CA LYS A 235 3.63 -2.03 19.69
C LYS A 235 3.54 -3.13 20.74
N LYS A 236 4.53 -3.21 21.65
CA LYS A 236 4.53 -4.19 22.76
C LYS A 236 3.33 -4.05 23.71
N GLY A 237 2.78 -2.85 23.86
CA GLY A 237 1.60 -2.56 24.68
C GLY A 237 0.26 -2.58 23.94
N GLY A 238 0.24 -3.02 22.70
CA GLY A 238 -0.93 -2.98 21.81
C GLY A 238 -0.91 -1.77 20.87
N GLY A 239 -1.80 -1.77 19.86
CA GLY A 239 -1.82 -0.75 18.80
C GLY A 239 -0.66 -0.85 17.82
N PHE A 240 -0.53 0.15 16.96
CA PHE A 240 0.43 0.19 15.86
C PHE A 240 1.28 1.45 15.88
N SER A 241 2.41 1.43 15.19
CA SER A 241 3.28 2.59 14.99
C SER A 241 3.95 2.53 13.63
N LEU A 242 4.24 3.70 13.07
CA LEU A 242 5.12 3.84 11.92
C LEU A 242 6.55 3.47 12.37
N TYR A 243 7.18 2.56 11.62
CA TYR A 243 8.59 2.27 11.83
C TYR A 243 9.43 3.47 11.38
N ARG A 244 10.05 4.14 12.33
CA ARG A 244 11.05 5.21 12.08
C ARG A 244 12.43 4.61 12.37
N LYS A 245 13.32 4.59 11.36
CA LYS A 245 14.73 4.22 11.55
C LYS A 245 15.46 5.25 12.37
#